data_3963e03377a10d845b16c7058dc3c22d
#
_entry.id   3963e03377a10d845b16c7058dc3c22d
#
_cell.length_a   1.000
_cell.length_b   1.000
_cell.length_c   1.000
_cell.angle_alpha   90.00
_cell.angle_beta   90.00
_cell.angle_gamma   90.00
#
_symmetry.space_group_name_H-M   'P 1'
#
loop_
_entity.id
_entity.type
_entity.pdbx_description
1 polymer ?
#
loop_
_entity_poly.entity_id
_entity_poly.type
_entity_poly.pdbx_seq_one_letter_code
_entity_poly.pdbx_strand_id
1 'polypeptide(L)'
;MRKLKLKINDKDYTLEMTRDSIKWLEAVGFSIEEFDKKPVTFYDLVWTSLFITNHKDVNPSLAIKLMDTYKKSGKNPAKVVRFAIEEYQAFMNALADTDSKENDEELEIIEA
;
A
#
# COMPACT_ATOMS: atom_id res chain seq x y z
N MET A 1 0.01 11.94 -1.38
CA MET A 1 0.40 10.53 -1.27
C MET A 1 1.88 10.37 -1.37
N ARG A 2 2.42 9.50 -0.57
CA ARG A 2 3.85 9.29 -0.56
C ARG A 2 4.19 8.02 -1.31
N LYS A 3 5.40 7.98 -1.84
CA LYS A 3 5.90 6.81 -2.52
C LYS A 3 7.05 6.23 -1.73
N LEU A 4 7.21 4.93 -1.83
CA LEU A 4 8.30 4.25 -1.14
C LEU A 4 9.10 3.48 -2.17
N LYS A 5 10.40 3.68 -2.19
CA LYS A 5 11.25 2.97 -3.12
C LYS A 5 11.99 1.87 -2.39
N LEU A 6 11.92 0.68 -2.93
CA LEU A 6 12.59 -0.48 -2.39
C LEU A 6 13.45 -1.12 -3.44
N LYS A 7 14.50 -1.79 -2.99
CA LYS A 7 15.28 -2.64 -3.86
C LYS A 7 15.12 -4.06 -3.37
N ILE A 8 14.68 -4.94 -4.26
CA ILE A 8 14.51 -6.35 -3.94
C ILE A 8 15.24 -7.13 -5.03
N ASN A 9 16.25 -7.91 -4.63
CA ASN A 9 17.01 -8.71 -5.59
C ASN A 9 17.60 -7.86 -6.69
N ASP A 10 18.16 -6.72 -6.31
CA ASP A 10 18.80 -5.79 -7.25
C ASP A 10 17.86 -5.12 -8.22
N LYS A 11 16.57 -5.25 -8.03
CA LYS A 11 15.59 -4.56 -8.86
C LYS A 11 14.88 -3.52 -8.01
N ASP A 12 14.67 -2.34 -8.61
CA ASP A 12 14.01 -1.24 -7.91
C ASP A 12 12.52 -1.31 -8.09
N TYR A 13 11.79 -1.08 -7.00
CA TYR A 13 10.33 -1.04 -7.01
C TYR A 13 9.88 0.26 -6.39
N THR A 14 8.90 0.90 -7.03
CA THR A 14 8.25 2.08 -6.49
C THR A 14 6.87 1.67 -6.01
N LEU A 15 6.64 1.79 -4.73
CA LEU A 15 5.40 1.33 -4.09
C LEU A 15 4.58 2.53 -3.65
N GLU A 16 3.28 2.46 -3.90
CA GLU A 16 2.37 3.52 -3.47
C GLU A 16 0.99 2.95 -3.20
N MET A 17 0.30 3.60 -2.28
CA MET A 17 -1.09 3.26 -1.99
C MET A 17 -1.93 4.28 -2.74
N THR A 18 -2.38 3.90 -3.93
CA THR A 18 -3.16 4.79 -4.78
C THR A 18 -4.64 4.45 -4.68
N ARG A 19 -5.46 5.26 -5.35
CA ARG A 19 -6.89 4.94 -5.43
C ARG A 19 -7.08 3.55 -6.06
N ASP A 20 -6.30 3.22 -7.08
CA ASP A 20 -6.40 1.90 -7.68
C ASP A 20 -6.01 0.81 -6.72
N SER A 21 -4.98 1.04 -5.90
CA SER A 21 -4.61 0.09 -4.86
C SER A 21 -5.76 -0.16 -3.90
N ILE A 22 -6.43 0.92 -3.49
CA ILE A 22 -7.51 0.83 -2.53
C ILE A 22 -8.73 0.15 -3.14
N LYS A 23 -9.05 0.46 -4.40
CA LYS A 23 -10.14 -0.21 -5.09
C LYS A 23 -9.88 -1.71 -5.18
N TRP A 24 -8.64 -2.10 -5.44
CA TRP A 24 -8.29 -3.51 -5.47
C TRP A 24 -8.47 -4.15 -4.09
N LEU A 25 -8.03 -3.45 -3.03
CA LEU A 25 -8.21 -3.96 -1.68
C LEU A 25 -9.69 -4.19 -1.36
N GLU A 26 -10.53 -3.24 -1.74
CA GLU A 26 -11.97 -3.40 -1.51
C GLU A 26 -12.51 -4.59 -2.29
N ALA A 27 -12.06 -4.76 -3.51
CA ALA A 27 -12.54 -5.85 -4.34
C ALA A 27 -12.17 -7.22 -3.80
N VAL A 28 -11.02 -7.33 -3.11
CA VAL A 28 -10.62 -8.61 -2.54
C VAL A 28 -11.05 -8.77 -1.08
N GLY A 29 -11.85 -7.86 -0.58
CA GLY A 29 -12.47 -8.03 0.74
C GLY A 29 -11.68 -7.49 1.92
N PHE A 30 -10.72 -6.61 1.68
CA PHE A 30 -9.94 -6.04 2.77
C PHE A 30 -10.81 -5.14 3.63
N SER A 31 -10.64 -5.23 4.95
CA SER A 31 -11.31 -4.35 5.90
C SER A 31 -10.33 -4.05 7.02
N ILE A 32 -10.06 -2.76 7.23
CA ILE A 32 -9.12 -2.37 8.26
C ILE A 32 -9.65 -2.76 9.64
N GLU A 33 -10.98 -2.76 9.81
CA GLU A 33 -11.57 -3.10 11.08
C GLU A 33 -11.47 -4.58 11.39
N GLU A 34 -11.28 -5.41 10.39
CA GLU A 34 -11.16 -6.84 10.61
C GLU A 34 -9.73 -7.33 10.50
N PHE A 35 -8.80 -6.39 10.45
CA PHE A 35 -7.39 -6.75 10.31
C PHE A 35 -6.96 -7.70 11.42
N ASP A 36 -7.42 -7.46 12.64
CA ASP A 36 -7.03 -8.29 13.77
C ASP A 36 -7.56 -9.72 13.69
N LYS A 37 -8.60 -9.93 12.92
CA LYS A 37 -9.19 -11.27 12.78
C LYS A 37 -8.47 -12.11 11.74
N LYS A 38 -7.90 -11.48 10.73
CA LYS A 38 -7.21 -12.18 9.67
C LYS A 38 -5.89 -11.48 9.35
N PRO A 39 -5.00 -11.40 10.31
CA PRO A 39 -3.81 -10.55 10.16
C PRO A 39 -2.89 -11.01 9.03
N VAL A 40 -2.72 -12.31 8.85
CA VAL A 40 -1.80 -12.77 7.81
C VAL A 40 -2.37 -12.50 6.43
N THR A 41 -3.64 -12.81 6.24
CA THR A 41 -4.28 -12.58 4.95
C THR A 41 -4.25 -11.10 4.58
N PHE A 42 -4.65 -10.24 5.52
CA PHE A 42 -4.71 -8.82 5.22
C PHE A 42 -3.33 -8.19 5.08
N TYR A 43 -2.36 -8.70 5.84
CA TYR A 43 -0.97 -8.26 5.70
C TYR A 43 -0.49 -8.50 4.28
N ASP A 44 -0.74 -9.70 3.75
CA ASP A 44 -0.34 -10.04 2.39
C ASP A 44 -1.06 -9.20 1.35
N LEU A 45 -2.35 -8.94 1.57
CA LEU A 45 -3.12 -8.13 0.64
C LEU A 45 -2.61 -6.68 0.61
N VAL A 46 -2.31 -6.12 1.78
CA VAL A 46 -1.84 -4.75 1.85
C VAL A 46 -0.47 -4.62 1.16
N TRP A 47 0.42 -5.57 1.40
CA TRP A 47 1.71 -5.56 0.72
C TRP A 47 1.51 -5.59 -0.79
N THR A 48 0.66 -6.50 -1.26
CA THR A 48 0.42 -6.69 -2.68
C THR A 48 -0.17 -5.43 -3.31
N SER A 49 -1.05 -4.75 -2.60
CA SER A 49 -1.73 -3.58 -3.14
C SER A 49 -0.76 -2.46 -3.51
N LEU A 50 0.41 -2.44 -2.90
CA LEU A 50 1.38 -1.40 -3.18
C LEU A 50 2.02 -1.52 -4.55
N PHE A 51 1.90 -2.69 -5.19
CA PHE A 51 2.50 -2.91 -6.50
C PHE A 51 1.54 -2.62 -7.65
N ILE A 52 0.27 -2.38 -7.36
CA ILE A 52 -0.78 -2.32 -8.38
C ILE A 52 -0.51 -1.25 -9.44
N THR A 53 -0.13 -0.07 -9.00
CA THR A 53 -0.04 1.07 -9.90
C THR A 53 1.20 1.04 -10.78
N ASN A 54 2.36 0.78 -10.20
CA ASN A 54 3.61 0.93 -10.93
C ASN A 54 4.19 -0.38 -11.44
N HIS A 55 3.66 -1.51 -11.00
CA HIS A 55 4.24 -2.80 -11.37
C HIS A 55 3.14 -3.76 -11.75
N LYS A 56 2.54 -3.50 -12.89
CA LYS A 56 1.38 -4.27 -13.33
C LYS A 56 1.71 -5.70 -13.69
N ASP A 57 2.99 -5.99 -13.88
CA ASP A 57 3.43 -7.34 -14.15
C ASP A 57 3.60 -8.16 -12.88
N VAL A 58 3.43 -7.55 -11.71
CA VAL A 58 3.56 -8.27 -10.45
C VAL A 58 2.18 -8.71 -10.01
N ASN A 59 1.88 -10.00 -10.16
CA ASN A 59 0.60 -10.53 -9.69
C ASN A 59 0.72 -10.86 -8.19
N PRO A 60 -0.39 -11.19 -7.52
CA PRO A 60 -0.33 -11.45 -6.08
C PRO A 60 0.66 -12.54 -5.69
N SER A 61 0.74 -13.59 -6.47
CA SER A 61 1.66 -14.67 -6.16
C SER A 61 3.12 -14.20 -6.19
N LEU A 62 3.46 -13.41 -7.21
CA LEU A 62 4.80 -12.87 -7.30
C LEU A 62 5.07 -11.86 -6.19
N ALA A 63 4.07 -11.05 -5.84
CA ALA A 63 4.24 -10.07 -4.77
C ALA A 63 4.62 -10.75 -3.46
N ILE A 64 4.01 -11.88 -3.15
CA ILE A 64 4.33 -12.60 -1.93
C ILE A 64 5.74 -13.19 -1.99
N LYS A 65 6.15 -13.67 -3.15
CA LYS A 65 7.51 -14.15 -3.30
C LYS A 65 8.52 -13.01 -3.10
N LEU A 66 8.17 -11.83 -3.58
CA LEU A 66 9.04 -10.67 -3.37
C LEU A 66 9.13 -10.30 -1.91
N MET A 67 8.03 -10.46 -1.16
CA MET A 67 8.06 -10.21 0.27
C MET A 67 9.04 -11.18 0.96
N ASP A 68 8.99 -12.45 0.59
CA ASP A 68 9.88 -13.43 1.16
C ASP A 68 11.34 -13.11 0.85
N THR A 69 11.62 -12.71 -0.37
CA THR A 69 12.97 -12.35 -0.78
C THR A 69 13.45 -11.12 0.00
N TYR A 70 12.59 -10.14 0.15
CA TYR A 70 12.91 -8.93 0.89
C TYR A 70 13.25 -9.26 2.34
N LYS A 71 12.45 -10.15 2.95
CA LYS A 71 12.68 -10.56 4.32
C LYS A 71 13.99 -11.32 4.46
N LYS A 72 14.30 -12.20 3.52
CA LYS A 72 15.53 -12.97 3.57
C LYS A 72 16.76 -12.10 3.42
N SER A 73 16.63 -10.93 2.84
CA SER A 73 17.76 -10.02 2.71
C SER A 73 18.00 -9.21 3.98
N GLY A 74 17.27 -9.49 5.06
CA GLY A 74 17.48 -8.80 6.33
C GLY A 74 16.59 -7.58 6.51
N LYS A 75 15.66 -7.36 5.60
CA LYS A 75 14.76 -6.22 5.69
C LYS A 75 13.46 -6.63 6.36
N ASN A 76 12.70 -5.63 6.76
CA ASN A 76 11.48 -5.88 7.54
C ASN A 76 10.24 -5.46 6.76
N PRO A 77 9.51 -6.42 6.17
CA PRO A 77 8.29 -6.07 5.43
C PRO A 77 7.24 -5.37 6.28
N ALA A 78 7.26 -5.56 7.60
CA ALA A 78 6.27 -4.94 8.46
C ALA A 78 6.35 -3.42 8.40
N LYS A 79 7.52 -2.86 8.18
CA LYS A 79 7.64 -1.40 8.04
C LYS A 79 6.95 -0.92 6.77
N VAL A 80 7.05 -1.72 5.72
CA VAL A 80 6.42 -1.39 4.44
C VAL A 80 4.91 -1.48 4.58
N VAL A 81 4.41 -2.51 5.25
CA VAL A 81 2.98 -2.67 5.45
C VAL A 81 2.45 -1.54 6.34
N ARG A 82 3.20 -1.14 7.36
CA ARG A 82 2.79 -0.02 8.19
C ARG A 82 2.69 1.26 7.37
N PHE A 83 3.66 1.51 6.50
CA PHE A 83 3.61 2.66 5.60
C PHE A 83 2.32 2.61 4.77
N ALA A 84 1.99 1.43 4.24
CA ALA A 84 0.81 1.28 3.40
C ALA A 84 -0.46 1.56 4.18
N ILE A 85 -0.54 1.09 5.41
CA ILE A 85 -1.74 1.31 6.23
C ILE A 85 -1.88 2.78 6.58
N GLU A 86 -0.77 3.46 6.86
CA GLU A 86 -0.83 4.89 7.13
C GLU A 86 -1.34 5.66 5.92
N GLU A 87 -0.88 5.27 4.73
CA GLU A 87 -1.34 5.93 3.50
C GLU A 87 -2.81 5.61 3.22
N TYR A 88 -3.21 4.37 3.48
CA TYR A 88 -4.61 3.98 3.34
C TYR A 88 -5.49 4.82 4.26
N GLN A 89 -5.10 4.96 5.52
CA GLN A 89 -5.89 5.73 6.47
C GLN A 89 -5.92 7.20 6.12
N ALA A 90 -4.81 7.74 5.64
CA ALA A 90 -4.78 9.13 5.21
C ALA A 90 -5.73 9.37 4.05
N PHE A 91 -5.79 8.42 3.11
CA PHE A 91 -6.72 8.53 1.99
C PHE A 91 -8.16 8.50 2.49
N MET A 92 -8.48 7.58 3.40
CA MET A 92 -9.84 7.46 3.91
C MET A 92 -10.24 8.68 4.73
N ASN A 93 -9.31 9.24 5.48
CA ASN A 93 -9.58 10.45 6.23
C ASN A 93 -9.84 11.63 5.30
N ALA A 94 -9.12 11.71 4.20
CA ALA A 94 -9.34 12.77 3.23
C ALA A 94 -10.71 12.65 2.59
N LEU A 95 -11.18 11.42 2.36
CA LEU A 95 -12.53 11.23 1.86
C LEU A 95 -13.58 11.67 2.87
N ALA A 96 -13.34 11.39 4.14
CA ALA A 96 -14.28 11.74 5.18
C ALA A 96 -14.38 13.26 5.37
N ASP A 97 -13.32 13.97 4.98
CA ASP A 97 -13.30 15.42 5.11
C ASP A 97 -13.67 16.11 3.83
N THR A 98 -14.47 15.49 3.02
CA THR A 98 -14.76 16.05 1.71
C THR A 98 -15.51 17.36 1.78
N ASP A 99 -16.17 17.64 2.88
CA ASP A 99 -16.87 18.91 2.97
C ASP A 99 -15.92 20.05 3.27
N SER A 100 -14.68 19.78 3.56
CA SER A 100 -13.69 20.83 3.73
C SER A 100 -13.16 21.19 2.37
N LYS A 101 -14.03 21.70 1.53
CA LYS A 101 -13.63 21.92 0.17
C LYS A 101 -12.55 22.93 0.04
N GLU A 102 -12.39 23.79 0.97
CA GLU A 102 -11.34 24.74 0.82
C GLU A 102 -10.00 24.07 0.84
N ASN A 103 -9.93 22.85 1.31
CA ASN A 103 -8.69 22.13 1.29
C ASN A 103 -8.41 21.46 -0.01
N ASP A 104 -9.37 21.45 -0.88
CA ASP A 104 -9.20 20.72 -2.10
C ASP A 104 -8.14 21.30 -2.96
N GLU A 105 -8.06 22.59 -2.97
CA GLU A 105 -7.10 23.17 -3.85
C GLU A 105 -5.72 23.00 -3.29
N GLU A 106 -5.63 22.65 -2.07
CA GLU A 106 -4.36 22.37 -1.57
C GLU A 106 -3.99 21.00 -1.65
N LEU A 107 -4.56 20.31 -2.56
CA LEU A 107 -4.20 19.01 -2.79
C LEU A 107 -2.87 19.01 -3.30
N GLU A 108 -1.95 19.58 -2.65
CA GLU A 108 -0.66 19.57 -3.15
C GLU A 108 -0.11 18.23 -3.05
N ILE A 109 0.74 17.94 -3.98
CA ILE A 109 1.36 16.66 -4.06
C ILE A 109 2.58 16.76 -3.24
N ILE A 110 2.60 16.02 -2.17
CA ILE A 110 3.76 16.00 -1.36
C ILE A 110 4.64 14.94 -1.87
N GLU A 111 5.83 15.33 -2.26
CA GLU A 111 6.73 14.36 -2.76
C GLU A 111 7.49 13.82 -1.64
N ALA A 112 7.62 12.56 -1.57
CA ALA A 112 8.39 11.96 -0.52
C ALA A 112 9.80 11.73 -0.96
#